data_fdd5b0be0154d14e9c4cc363f2de2892
#
_entry.id   fdd5b0be0154d14e9c4cc363f2de2892
#
_cell.length_a   1.000
_cell.length_b   1.000
_cell.length_c   1.000
_cell.angle_alpha   90.00
_cell.angle_beta   90.00
_cell.angle_gamma   90.00
#
_symmetry.space_group_name_H-M   'P 1'
#
loop_
_entity.id
_entity.type
_entity.pdbx_description
1 polymer ?
#
loop_
_entity_poly.entity_id
_entity_poly.type
_entity_poly.pdbx_seq_one_letter_code
_entity_poly.pdbx_strand_id
1 'polypeptide(L)' 'MREKKKYRIISFHTTTEAIAMEKKCGKMQIPGRLIPTPREISASCGLAWRMLEEEYMAYEEMMNQLDLEYDQSVCLMLL' A
#
# COMPACT_ATOMS: atom_id res chain seq x y z
N MET A 1 2.34 -6.02 -25.40
CA MET A 1 2.08 -7.02 -24.37
C MET A 1 2.38 -6.41 -22.99
N ARG A 2 1.44 -6.54 -22.05
CA ARG A 2 1.63 -6.01 -20.71
C ARG A 2 2.44 -6.99 -19.86
N GLU A 3 3.44 -6.48 -19.17
CA GLU A 3 4.21 -7.28 -18.25
C GLU A 3 3.75 -7.02 -16.83
N LYS A 4 3.79 -8.06 -16.00
CA LYS A 4 3.51 -7.91 -14.59
C LYS A 4 4.69 -7.24 -13.90
N LYS A 5 4.38 -6.37 -12.96
CA LYS A 5 5.38 -5.71 -12.13
C LYS A 5 5.17 -6.09 -10.68
N LYS A 6 6.23 -5.96 -9.89
CA LYS A 6 6.15 -6.19 -8.45
C LYS A 6 5.60 -4.94 -7.78
N TYR A 7 4.52 -5.13 -7.05
CA TYR A 7 3.91 -4.05 -6.26
C TYR A 7 3.89 -4.43 -4.80
N ARG A 8 4.08 -3.45 -3.95
CA ARG A 8 3.83 -3.59 -2.52
C ARG A 8 2.38 -3.25 -2.30
N ILE A 9 1.65 -4.18 -1.69
CA ILE A 9 0.22 -3.99 -1.38
C ILE A 9 0.09 -4.02 0.13
N ILE A 10 -0.48 -2.97 0.69
CA ILE A 10 -0.68 -2.85 2.13
C ILE A 10 -2.18 -2.81 2.38
N SER A 11 -2.70 -3.83 3.06
CA SER A 11 -4.11 -3.93 3.38
C SER A 11 -4.37 -3.37 4.78
N PHE A 12 -5.63 -3.02 5.04
CA PHE A 12 -6.02 -2.34 6.27
C PHE A 12 -7.15 -3.07 6.96
N HIS A 13 -7.28 -2.86 8.27
CA HIS A 13 -8.41 -3.39 9.03
C HIS A 13 -9.66 -2.56 8.79
N THR A 14 -9.51 -1.25 8.58
CA THR A 14 -10.63 -0.33 8.42
C THR A 14 -10.35 0.70 7.34
N THR A 15 -11.41 1.30 6.82
CA THR A 15 -11.30 2.39 5.84
C THR A 15 -10.60 3.60 6.45
N THR A 16 -10.77 3.83 7.75
CA THR A 16 -10.10 4.94 8.44
C THR A 16 -8.58 4.81 8.36
N GLU A 17 -8.07 3.59 8.55
CA GLU A 17 -6.63 3.32 8.41
C GLU A 17 -6.14 3.62 6.99
N ALA A 18 -6.92 3.20 6.00
CA ALA A 18 -6.57 3.41 4.59
C ALA A 18 -6.48 4.91 4.26
N ILE A 19 -7.46 5.68 4.70
CA ILE A 19 -7.50 7.11 4.45
C ILE A 19 -6.36 7.82 5.19
N ALA A 20 -6.06 7.39 6.42
CA ALA A 20 -4.95 7.95 7.19
C ALA A 20 -3.62 7.74 6.47
N MET A 21 -3.42 6.55 5.89
CA MET A 21 -2.22 6.26 5.12
C MET A 21 -2.11 7.17 3.90
N GLU A 22 -3.20 7.32 3.16
CA GLU A 22 -3.22 8.19 1.99
C GLU A 22 -2.81 9.61 2.35
N LYS A 23 -3.36 10.14 3.44
CA LYS A 23 -3.06 11.50 3.89
C LYS A 23 -1.60 11.65 4.32
N LYS A 24 -1.10 10.71 5.13
CA LYS A 24 0.28 10.77 5.63
C LYS A 24 1.28 10.64 4.49
N CYS A 25 1.06 9.69 3.58
CA CYS A 25 1.93 9.50 2.45
C CYS A 25 1.87 10.69 1.49
N GLY A 26 0.71 11.29 1.30
CA GLY A 26 0.56 12.49 0.48
C GLY A 26 1.36 13.66 1.02
N LYS A 27 1.36 13.86 2.34
CA LYS A 27 2.12 14.93 2.98
C LYS A 27 3.63 14.75 2.80
N MET A 28 4.09 13.51 2.84
CA MET A 28 5.51 13.18 2.72
C MET A 28 5.92 12.93 1.28
N GLN A 29 4.99 13.08 0.33
CA GLN A 29 5.22 12.82 -1.09
C GLN A 29 5.73 11.40 -1.35
N ILE A 30 5.25 10.44 -0.56
CA ILE A 30 5.54 9.02 -0.76
C ILE A 30 4.65 8.53 -1.90
N PRO A 31 5.23 7.93 -2.95
CA PRO A 31 4.43 7.48 -4.10
C PRO A 31 3.50 6.33 -3.76
N GLY A 32 2.39 6.24 -4.48
CA GLY A 32 1.41 5.19 -4.29
C GLY A 32 0.00 5.74 -4.34
N ARG A 33 -0.98 4.84 -4.20
CA ARG A 33 -2.39 5.23 -4.18
C ARG A 33 -3.24 4.12 -3.59
N LEU A 34 -4.47 4.49 -3.18
CA LEU A 34 -5.45 3.50 -2.74
C LEU A 34 -6.09 2.83 -3.96
N ILE A 35 -6.27 1.52 -3.85
CA ILE A 35 -6.93 0.70 -4.88
C ILE A 35 -7.91 -0.24 -4.18
N PRO A 36 -8.87 -0.83 -4.93
CA PRO A 36 -9.65 -1.93 -4.37
C PRO A 36 -8.71 -3.08 -3.98
N THR A 37 -8.98 -3.71 -2.84
CA THR A 37 -8.14 -4.79 -2.35
C THR A 37 -8.11 -5.95 -3.36
N PRO A 38 -6.91 -6.39 -3.80
CA PRO A 38 -6.81 -7.51 -4.73
C PRO A 38 -7.38 -8.81 -4.15
N ARG A 39 -7.87 -9.68 -5.02
CA ARG A 39 -8.45 -10.96 -4.62
C ARG A 39 -7.44 -11.85 -3.89
N GLU A 40 -6.17 -11.69 -4.19
CA GLU A 40 -5.09 -12.47 -3.59
C GLU A 40 -4.92 -12.19 -2.09
N ILE A 41 -5.52 -11.10 -1.61
CA ILE A 41 -5.41 -10.68 -0.23
C ILE A 41 -6.76 -10.78 0.45
N SER A 42 -6.82 -11.52 1.55
CA SER A 42 -8.01 -11.57 2.40
C SER A 42 -7.91 -10.42 3.41
N ALA A 43 -8.82 -9.46 3.33
CA ALA A 43 -8.79 -8.30 4.20
C ALA A 43 -10.21 -7.85 4.52
N SER A 44 -10.39 -7.26 5.71
CA SER A 44 -11.68 -6.73 6.15
C SER A 44 -12.06 -5.46 5.40
N CYS A 45 -11.06 -4.66 5.04
CA CYS A 45 -11.27 -3.40 4.33
C CYS A 45 -11.22 -3.64 2.83
N GLY A 46 -12.11 -2.99 2.08
CA GLY A 46 -12.15 -3.10 0.63
C GLY A 46 -11.11 -2.26 -0.09
N LEU A 47 -10.27 -1.52 0.63
CA LEU A 47 -9.23 -0.66 0.07
C LEU A 47 -7.87 -1.13 0.52
N ALA A 48 -6.87 -0.95 -0.36
CA ALA A 48 -5.48 -1.24 -0.05
C ALA A 48 -4.59 -0.16 -0.67
N TRP A 49 -3.40 0.00 -0.11
CA TRP A 49 -2.41 0.93 -0.65
C TRP A 49 -1.52 0.17 -1.64
N ARG A 50 -1.30 0.75 -2.81
CA ARG A 50 -0.43 0.15 -3.82
C ARG A 50 0.70 1.09 -4.18
N MET A 51 1.91 0.55 -4.21
CA MET A 51 3.08 1.26 -4.71
C MET A 51 4.01 0.23 -5.36
N LEU A 52 4.91 0.68 -6.21
CA LEU A 52 5.90 -0.22 -6.78
C LEU A 52 6.80 -0.75 -5.66
N GLU A 53 7.21 -2.02 -5.76
CA GLU A 53 8.06 -2.61 -4.74
C GLU A 53 9.38 -1.85 -4.59
N GLU A 54 9.96 -1.40 -5.71
CA GLU A 54 11.19 -0.61 -5.65
C GLU A 54 10.98 0.75 -4.97
N GLU A 55 9.79 1.35 -5.12
CA GLU A 55 9.44 2.56 -4.40
C GLU A 55 9.29 2.28 -2.91
N TYR A 56 8.65 1.17 -2.57
CA TYR A 56 8.52 0.76 -1.17
C TYR A 56 9.88 0.61 -0.52
N MET A 57 10.82 -0.05 -1.20
CA MET A 57 12.16 -0.25 -0.67
C MET A 57 12.87 1.09 -0.44
N ALA A 58 12.66 2.06 -1.33
CA ALA A 58 13.27 3.38 -1.20
C ALA A 58 12.68 4.20 -0.05
N TYR A 59 11.39 4.04 0.23
CA TYR A 59 10.68 4.85 1.22
C TYR A 59 10.35 4.11 2.52
N GLU A 60 10.80 2.86 2.65
CA GLU A 60 10.45 2.02 3.79
C GLU A 60 10.76 2.65 5.14
N GLU A 61 11.96 3.21 5.30
CA GLU A 61 12.35 3.85 6.55
C GLU A 61 11.43 5.02 6.88
N MET A 62 11.13 5.85 5.88
CA MET A 62 10.27 7.00 6.07
C MET A 62 8.86 6.54 6.47
N MET A 63 8.35 5.49 5.81
CA MET A 63 7.03 4.96 6.12
C MET A 63 6.97 4.39 7.54
N ASN A 64 8.05 3.73 7.97
CA ASN A 64 8.12 3.19 9.33
C ASN A 64 8.07 4.29 10.40
N GLN A 65 8.56 5.48 10.08
CA GLN A 65 8.54 6.61 11.01
C GLN A 65 7.18 7.28 11.09
N LEU A 66 6.26 6.99 10.15
CA LEU A 66 4.94 7.61 10.14
C LEU A 66 3.94 6.95 11.08
N ASP A 67 4.33 5.87 11.75
CA ASP A 67 3.47 5.14 12.68
C ASP A 67 2.15 4.75 12.03
N LEU A 68 2.23 4.12 10.84
CA LEU A 68 1.07 3.72 10.08
C LEU A 68 0.45 2.45 10.64
N GLU A 69 -0.89 2.41 10.68
CA GLU A 69 -1.62 1.22 11.07
C GLU A 69 -2.08 0.48 9.82
N TYR A 70 -1.87 -0.82 9.77
CA TYR A 70 -2.27 -1.65 8.65
C TYR A 70 -2.42 -3.12 9.08
N ASP A 71 -3.01 -3.93 8.21
CA ASP A 71 -3.22 -5.36 8.46
C ASP A 71 -2.05 -6.19 7.90
N GLN A 72 -1.86 -6.15 6.58
CA GLN A 72 -0.81 -6.92 5.92
C GLN A 72 -0.02 -6.04 4.96
N SER A 73 1.23 -6.40 4.76
CA SER A 73 2.09 -5.76 3.76
C SER A 73 2.75 -6.88 2.97
N VAL A 74 2.38 -7.01 1.69
CA VAL A 74 2.84 -8.12 0.85
C VAL A 74 3.28 -7.60 -0.52
N CYS A 75 4.16 -8.37 -1.16
CA CYS A 75 4.58 -8.08 -2.52
C CYS A 75 3.81 -8.97 -3.49
N LEU A 76 3.13 -8.37 -4.46
CA LEU A 76 2.36 -9.09 -5.46
C LEU A 76 2.81 -8.70 -6.87
N MET A 77 2.71 -9.66 -7.80
CA MET A 77 2.91 -9.39 -9.20
C MET A 77 1.58 -9.00 -9.83
N LEU A 78 1.46 -7.75 -10.28
CA LEU A 78 0.23 -7.22 -10.88
C LEU A 78 0.51 -6.60 -12.24
N LEU A 79 -0.51 -6.57 -13.09
CA LEU A 79 -0.43 -5.90 -14.39
C LEU A 79 -0.42 -4.38 -14.27
#